data_62dec24fb41ab0898afe94c90d6c6882
#
_entry.id   62dec24fb41ab0898afe94c90d6c6882
#
_cell.length_a   1.000
_cell.length_b   1.000
_cell.length_c   1.000
_cell.angle_alpha   90.00
_cell.angle_beta   90.00
_cell.angle_gamma   90.00
#
_symmetry.space_group_name_H-M   'P 1'
#
loop_
_entity.id
_entity.type
_entity.pdbx_description
1 polymer ?
#
loop_
_entity_poly.entity_id
_entity_poly.type
_entity_poly.pdbx_seq_one_letter_code
_entity_poly.pdbx_strand_id
1 'polypeptide(L)'
;DVILKILGDIKADGGQYKSLEFTGPAAHEMSMMARFTVANMALEAGAKCGLFEADEKTAEYYGMPLEEIDWVCVDEDAHYEKVLTYDVSELEPQLSCPQGVDNVHPLHEVLGTPIDEVYLGSCTNGSIEDLAVAAEIMKGKHVPDTMRFIVVPATNRVFKEAIKRGYIKTFIEAGA
;
A
#
# COMPACT_ATOMS: atom_id res chain seq x y z
N ASP A 1 -0.08 -3.73 4.54
CA ASP A 1 -0.58 -4.77 5.45
C ASP A 1 -2.11 -4.88 5.39
N VAL A 2 -2.87 -3.78 5.57
CA VAL A 2 -4.35 -3.81 5.60
C VAL A 2 -4.93 -4.50 4.38
N ILE A 3 -4.55 -4.08 3.18
CA ILE A 3 -5.10 -4.67 1.95
C ILE A 3 -4.68 -6.13 1.77
N LEU A 4 -3.48 -6.51 2.19
CA LEU A 4 -3.06 -7.91 2.16
C LEU A 4 -3.91 -8.77 3.11
N LYS A 5 -4.19 -8.28 4.32
CA LYS A 5 -5.09 -8.95 5.25
C LYS A 5 -6.48 -9.17 4.62
N ILE A 6 -7.03 -8.13 3.99
CA ILE A 6 -8.32 -8.22 3.30
C ILE A 6 -8.25 -9.27 2.18
N LEU A 7 -7.22 -9.23 1.33
CA LEU A 7 -7.03 -10.20 0.24
C LEU A 7 -6.89 -11.64 0.76
N GLY A 8 -6.16 -11.84 1.85
CA GLY A 8 -6.05 -13.14 2.50
C GLY A 8 -7.41 -13.71 2.95
N ASP A 9 -8.32 -12.84 3.39
CA ASP A 9 -9.64 -13.24 3.89
C ASP A 9 -10.67 -13.43 2.77
N ILE A 10 -10.77 -12.47 1.82
CA ILE A 10 -11.80 -12.54 0.76
C ILE A 10 -11.36 -13.29 -0.48
N LYS A 11 -10.06 -13.59 -0.62
CA LYS A 11 -9.42 -14.25 -1.75
C LYS A 11 -9.44 -13.43 -3.05
N ALA A 12 -8.74 -13.95 -4.07
CA ALA A 12 -8.56 -13.26 -5.35
C ALA A 12 -9.87 -13.08 -6.17
N ASP A 13 -10.95 -13.71 -5.77
CA ASP A 13 -12.27 -13.63 -6.42
C ASP A 13 -13.37 -13.03 -5.54
N GLY A 14 -13.07 -12.71 -4.28
CA GLY A 14 -14.07 -12.21 -3.32
C GLY A 14 -14.71 -10.88 -3.68
N GLY A 15 -14.01 -10.06 -4.46
CA GLY A 15 -14.50 -8.79 -5.01
C GLY A 15 -14.97 -8.85 -6.45
N GLN A 16 -15.08 -10.06 -7.05
CA GLN A 16 -15.39 -10.21 -8.47
C GLN A 16 -16.69 -9.52 -8.86
N TYR A 17 -16.62 -8.66 -9.87
CA TYR A 17 -17.71 -7.81 -10.36
C TYR A 17 -18.28 -6.80 -9.34
N LYS A 18 -17.59 -6.55 -8.23
CA LYS A 18 -17.98 -5.60 -7.18
C LYS A 18 -17.10 -4.37 -7.17
N SER A 19 -17.56 -3.32 -6.53
CA SER A 19 -16.74 -2.22 -6.04
C SER A 19 -16.48 -2.45 -4.55
N LEU A 20 -15.25 -2.19 -4.09
CA LEU A 20 -14.90 -2.24 -2.69
C LEU A 20 -14.85 -0.79 -2.16
N GLU A 21 -15.51 -0.55 -1.05
CA GLU A 21 -15.49 0.72 -0.36
C GLU A 21 -14.79 0.56 0.98
N PHE A 22 -13.87 1.49 1.24
CA PHE A 22 -13.04 1.48 2.44
C PHE A 22 -13.39 2.69 3.30
N THR A 23 -13.92 2.44 4.48
CA THR A 23 -14.41 3.48 5.39
C THR A 23 -14.01 3.19 6.84
N GLY A 24 -14.35 4.11 7.72
CA GLY A 24 -14.08 4.01 9.14
C GLY A 24 -12.77 4.70 9.58
N PRO A 25 -12.50 4.73 10.90
CA PRO A 25 -11.41 5.52 11.48
C PRO A 25 -10.04 5.22 10.86
N ALA A 26 -9.71 3.96 10.66
CA ALA A 26 -8.44 3.57 10.05
C ALA A 26 -8.29 4.06 8.61
N ALA A 27 -9.36 4.02 7.81
CA ALA A 27 -9.36 4.52 6.44
C ALA A 27 -9.17 6.05 6.39
N HIS A 28 -9.81 6.78 7.30
CA HIS A 28 -9.63 8.23 7.44
C HIS A 28 -8.21 8.62 7.89
N GLU A 29 -7.55 7.80 8.72
CA GLU A 29 -6.17 8.07 9.14
C GLU A 29 -5.13 7.78 8.05
N MET A 30 -5.44 6.98 7.03
CA MET A 30 -4.51 6.69 5.93
C MET A 30 -4.08 7.96 5.20
N SER A 31 -2.79 8.02 4.82
CA SER A 31 -2.30 9.01 3.87
C SER A 31 -2.89 8.77 2.48
N MET A 32 -2.84 9.77 1.59
CA MET A 32 -3.30 9.57 0.21
C MET A 32 -2.52 8.46 -0.51
N MET A 33 -1.23 8.30 -0.21
CA MET A 33 -0.43 7.21 -0.80
C MET A 33 -0.90 5.84 -0.32
N ALA A 34 -1.24 5.71 0.95
CA ALA A 34 -1.81 4.48 1.50
C ALA A 34 -3.19 4.17 0.89
N ARG A 35 -4.06 5.18 0.73
CA ARG A 35 -5.36 5.03 0.06
C ARG A 35 -5.20 4.58 -1.40
N PHE A 36 -4.26 5.16 -2.14
CA PHE A 36 -3.97 4.73 -3.51
C PHE A 36 -3.48 3.29 -3.58
N THR A 37 -2.65 2.86 -2.64
CA THR A 37 -2.21 1.47 -2.54
C THR A 37 -3.40 0.52 -2.33
N VAL A 38 -4.25 0.82 -1.35
CA VAL A 38 -5.42 0.00 -1.03
C VAL A 38 -6.41 -0.04 -2.20
N ALA A 39 -6.72 1.13 -2.78
CA ALA A 39 -7.63 1.23 -3.93
C ALA A 39 -7.11 0.49 -5.16
N ASN A 40 -5.80 0.61 -5.45
CA ASN A 40 -5.17 -0.10 -6.56
C ASN A 40 -5.21 -1.62 -6.37
N MET A 41 -4.91 -2.08 -5.17
CA MET A 41 -4.87 -3.52 -4.87
C MET A 41 -6.25 -4.17 -4.70
N ALA A 42 -7.34 -3.40 -4.71
CA ALA A 42 -8.69 -3.95 -4.80
C ALA A 42 -8.89 -4.82 -6.06
N LEU A 43 -8.15 -4.53 -7.14
CA LEU A 43 -8.14 -5.34 -8.37
C LEU A 43 -7.66 -6.77 -8.13
N GLU A 44 -6.76 -6.98 -7.16
CA GLU A 44 -6.23 -8.30 -6.80
C GLU A 44 -7.30 -9.21 -6.16
N ALA A 45 -8.38 -8.62 -5.65
CA ALA A 45 -9.59 -9.35 -5.22
C ALA A 45 -10.60 -9.58 -6.36
N GLY A 46 -10.27 -9.22 -7.61
CA GLY A 46 -11.18 -9.25 -8.75
C GLY A 46 -12.18 -8.08 -8.80
N ALA A 47 -12.03 -7.08 -7.94
CA ALA A 47 -12.93 -5.93 -7.89
C ALA A 47 -12.78 -5.00 -9.11
N LYS A 48 -13.83 -4.25 -9.41
CA LYS A 48 -13.83 -3.22 -10.46
C LYS A 48 -13.07 -1.97 -10.04
N CYS A 49 -13.17 -1.60 -8.76
CA CYS A 49 -12.48 -0.46 -8.17
C CYS A 49 -12.44 -0.56 -6.65
N GLY A 50 -11.53 0.19 -6.05
CA GLY A 50 -11.50 0.50 -4.63
C GLY A 50 -11.82 1.98 -4.42
N LEU A 51 -12.69 2.31 -3.49
CA LEU A 51 -13.22 3.64 -3.24
C LEU A 51 -12.94 4.10 -1.81
N PHE A 52 -12.62 5.36 -1.68
CA PHE A 52 -12.55 6.09 -0.42
C PHE A 52 -13.40 7.36 -0.54
N GLU A 53 -14.07 7.75 0.52
CA GLU A 53 -14.73 9.03 0.58
C GLU A 53 -13.71 10.17 0.53
N ALA A 54 -14.11 11.27 -0.10
CA ALA A 54 -13.32 12.48 -0.10
C ALA A 54 -13.36 13.14 1.29
N ASP A 55 -12.22 13.62 1.75
CA ASP A 55 -12.05 14.33 3.02
C ASP A 55 -10.99 15.45 2.88
N GLU A 56 -10.65 16.07 3.98
CA GLU A 56 -9.64 17.14 4.03
C GLU A 56 -8.28 16.72 3.44
N LYS A 57 -7.86 15.45 3.65
CA LYS A 57 -6.61 14.94 3.07
C LYS A 57 -6.69 14.85 1.55
N THR A 58 -7.87 14.47 1.05
CA THR A 58 -8.15 14.45 -0.40
C THR A 58 -8.12 15.87 -0.98
N ALA A 59 -8.78 16.82 -0.32
CA ALA A 59 -8.81 18.22 -0.69
C ALA A 59 -7.42 18.83 -0.73
N GLU A 60 -6.62 18.62 0.31
CA GLU A 60 -5.23 19.06 0.39
C GLU A 60 -4.36 18.47 -0.74
N TYR A 61 -4.50 17.17 -1.00
CA TYR A 61 -3.72 16.49 -2.03
C TYR A 61 -3.97 17.05 -3.44
N TYR A 62 -5.22 17.37 -3.77
CA TYR A 62 -5.59 17.95 -5.06
C TYR A 62 -5.45 19.48 -5.09
N GLY A 63 -5.28 20.13 -3.95
CA GLY A 63 -5.25 21.59 -3.83
C GLY A 63 -6.60 22.22 -4.16
N MET A 64 -7.69 21.55 -3.82
CA MET A 64 -9.07 21.96 -4.04
C MET A 64 -9.78 22.18 -2.71
N PRO A 65 -10.74 23.13 -2.62
CA PRO A 65 -11.61 23.24 -1.47
C PRO A 65 -12.43 21.95 -1.26
N LEU A 66 -12.68 21.56 0.00
CA LEU A 66 -13.43 20.34 0.29
C LEU A 66 -14.86 20.42 -0.29
N GLU A 67 -15.48 21.60 -0.28
CA GLU A 67 -16.81 21.86 -0.80
C GLU A 67 -16.96 21.57 -2.31
N GLU A 68 -15.85 21.49 -3.04
CA GLU A 68 -15.86 21.12 -4.47
C GLU A 68 -15.83 19.61 -4.72
N ILE A 69 -15.48 18.82 -3.69
CA ILE A 69 -15.32 17.36 -3.77
C ILE A 69 -16.11 16.57 -2.72
N ASP A 70 -16.83 17.24 -1.80
CA ASP A 70 -17.61 16.60 -0.74
C ASP A 70 -18.76 15.72 -1.25
N TRP A 71 -19.15 15.90 -2.50
CA TRP A 71 -20.12 15.03 -3.19
C TRP A 71 -19.57 13.61 -3.46
N VAL A 72 -18.26 13.39 -3.31
CA VAL A 72 -17.65 12.04 -3.36
C VAL A 72 -17.78 11.39 -1.98
N CYS A 73 -19.00 11.08 -1.63
CA CYS A 73 -19.37 10.42 -0.37
C CYS A 73 -20.40 9.33 -0.65
N VAL A 74 -20.67 8.54 0.35
CA VAL A 74 -21.68 7.48 0.30
C VAL A 74 -23.05 8.06 0.59
N ASP A 75 -24.06 7.63 -0.16
CA ASP A 75 -25.46 7.97 0.14
C ASP A 75 -25.88 7.32 1.46
N GLU A 76 -26.68 8.04 2.27
CA GLU A 76 -27.16 7.56 3.58
C GLU A 76 -27.97 6.25 3.49
N ASP A 77 -28.62 6.00 2.36
CA ASP A 77 -29.42 4.81 2.08
C ASP A 77 -28.70 3.78 1.21
N ALA A 78 -27.38 3.86 1.07
CA ALA A 78 -26.59 2.91 0.30
C ALA A 78 -26.76 1.48 0.84
N HIS A 79 -26.97 0.54 -0.08
CA HIS A 79 -27.10 -0.87 0.25
C HIS A 79 -25.84 -1.64 -0.16
N TYR A 80 -25.23 -2.33 0.79
CA TYR A 80 -24.09 -3.18 0.56
C TYR A 80 -24.49 -4.66 0.51
N GLU A 81 -23.96 -5.38 -0.46
CA GLU A 81 -24.12 -6.85 -0.52
C GLU A 81 -23.46 -7.51 0.70
N LYS A 82 -22.31 -6.97 1.13
CA LYS A 82 -21.56 -7.47 2.26
C LYS A 82 -20.79 -6.35 2.95
N VAL A 83 -20.78 -6.37 4.26
CA VAL A 83 -19.95 -5.49 5.09
C VAL A 83 -18.96 -6.34 5.86
N LEU A 84 -17.68 -5.98 5.80
CA LEU A 84 -16.61 -6.62 6.55
C LEU A 84 -15.98 -5.59 7.48
N THR A 85 -15.79 -5.95 8.72
CA THR A 85 -15.16 -5.06 9.72
C THR A 85 -13.86 -5.68 10.18
N TYR A 86 -12.79 -4.87 10.15
CA TYR A 86 -11.45 -5.25 10.57
C TYR A 86 -10.97 -4.36 11.72
N ASP A 87 -10.54 -4.96 12.81
CA ASP A 87 -9.72 -4.29 13.79
C ASP A 87 -8.26 -4.37 13.32
N VAL A 88 -7.69 -3.22 13.00
CA VAL A 88 -6.31 -3.13 12.49
C VAL A 88 -5.31 -2.69 13.55
N SER A 89 -5.74 -2.52 14.79
CA SER A 89 -4.88 -2.07 15.89
C SER A 89 -3.78 -3.08 16.26
N GLU A 90 -4.08 -4.35 16.10
CA GLU A 90 -3.18 -5.48 16.38
C GLU A 90 -2.60 -6.11 15.09
N LEU A 91 -2.78 -5.45 13.93
CA LEU A 91 -2.35 -6.00 12.66
C LEU A 91 -0.82 -5.95 12.54
N GLU A 92 -0.20 -7.12 12.59
CA GLU A 92 1.21 -7.28 12.29
C GLU A 92 1.50 -7.21 10.78
N PRO A 93 2.78 -6.99 10.37
CA PRO A 93 3.15 -7.00 8.96
C PRO A 93 2.72 -8.27 8.24
N GLN A 94 2.15 -8.11 7.05
CA GLN A 94 1.63 -9.18 6.22
C GLN A 94 2.51 -9.40 4.98
N LEU A 95 2.59 -10.62 4.52
CA LEU A 95 3.31 -11.00 3.31
C LEU A 95 2.45 -11.93 2.45
N SER A 96 2.39 -11.66 1.15
CA SER A 96 1.82 -12.57 0.18
C SER A 96 2.90 -13.53 -0.31
N CYS A 97 2.66 -14.82 -0.10
CA CYS A 97 3.59 -15.88 -0.51
C CYS A 97 3.29 -16.36 -1.94
N PRO A 98 4.26 -17.03 -2.62
CA PRO A 98 4.02 -17.61 -3.93
C PRO A 98 2.80 -18.52 -3.92
N GLN A 99 2.22 -18.51 -4.92
CA GLN A 99 1.44 -18.83 -6.08
C GLN A 99 0.15 -18.00 -6.21
N GLY A 100 -0.12 -17.04 -5.32
CA GLY A 100 -1.27 -16.15 -5.43
C GLY A 100 -1.13 -14.98 -4.48
N VAL A 101 -1.61 -13.82 -4.89
CA VAL A 101 -1.58 -12.60 -4.08
C VAL A 101 -2.40 -12.76 -2.78
N ASP A 102 -3.36 -13.65 -2.77
CA ASP A 102 -4.24 -14.00 -1.66
C ASP A 102 -3.69 -15.12 -0.74
N ASN A 103 -2.48 -15.62 -1.05
CA ASN A 103 -1.74 -16.51 -0.15
C ASN A 103 -0.99 -15.69 0.91
N VAL A 104 -1.76 -15.00 1.74
CA VAL A 104 -1.26 -14.05 2.73
C VAL A 104 -0.96 -14.73 4.05
N HIS A 105 0.21 -14.41 4.60
CA HIS A 105 0.68 -14.87 5.91
C HIS A 105 1.21 -13.69 6.72
N PRO A 106 1.06 -13.73 8.05
CA PRO A 106 1.77 -12.80 8.92
C PRO A 106 3.29 -13.01 8.82
N LEU A 107 4.04 -11.93 8.93
CA LEU A 107 5.48 -11.94 8.69
C LEU A 107 6.22 -12.99 9.55
N HIS A 108 5.80 -13.19 10.79
CA HIS A 108 6.47 -14.12 11.71
C HIS A 108 6.48 -15.57 11.21
N GLU A 109 5.47 -15.99 10.43
CA GLU A 109 5.36 -17.35 9.89
C GLU A 109 6.37 -17.63 8.77
N VAL A 110 6.86 -16.58 8.10
CA VAL A 110 7.75 -16.69 6.93
C VAL A 110 9.18 -16.23 7.18
N LEU A 111 9.49 -15.87 8.43
CA LEU A 111 10.83 -15.47 8.82
C LEU A 111 11.86 -16.57 8.52
N GLY A 112 13.02 -16.15 7.98
CA GLY A 112 14.11 -17.07 7.64
C GLY A 112 13.98 -17.74 6.27
N THR A 113 12.92 -17.43 5.49
CA THR A 113 12.81 -17.86 4.10
C THR A 113 13.94 -17.23 3.28
N PRO A 114 14.78 -18.00 2.57
CA PRO A 114 15.80 -17.44 1.69
C PRO A 114 15.16 -16.67 0.53
N ILE A 115 15.77 -15.53 0.19
CA ILE A 115 15.38 -14.73 -0.97
C ILE A 115 16.63 -14.35 -1.78
N ASP A 116 16.50 -14.30 -3.10
CA ASP A 116 17.59 -13.97 -4.03
C ASP A 116 17.49 -12.53 -4.55
N GLU A 117 16.28 -11.97 -4.56
CA GLU A 117 16.03 -10.63 -5.07
C GLU A 117 14.97 -9.91 -4.26
N VAL A 118 15.18 -8.61 -4.06
CA VAL A 118 14.19 -7.66 -3.54
C VAL A 118 13.93 -6.60 -4.60
N TYR A 119 12.67 -6.36 -4.89
CA TYR A 119 12.22 -5.26 -5.74
C TYR A 119 11.34 -4.31 -4.92
N LEU A 120 11.83 -3.10 -4.70
CA LEU A 120 11.12 -2.06 -3.94
C LEU A 120 10.58 -1.00 -4.89
N GLY A 121 9.28 -0.75 -4.85
CA GLY A 121 8.67 0.37 -5.53
C GLY A 121 7.73 -0.03 -6.66
N SER A 122 7.83 0.61 -7.80
CA SER A 122 6.91 0.61 -8.94
C SER A 122 5.76 1.62 -8.80
N CYS A 123 4.65 1.45 -9.55
CA CYS A 123 3.49 2.36 -9.54
C CYS A 123 2.71 2.29 -8.21
N THR A 124 2.75 1.15 -7.55
CA THR A 124 2.13 0.95 -6.24
C THR A 124 3.15 1.12 -5.12
N ASN A 125 3.43 1.28 -4.18
CA ASN A 125 4.50 1.35 -3.13
C ASN A 125 5.88 1.83 -3.61
N GLY A 126 5.91 2.76 -4.55
CA GLY A 126 7.12 3.50 -4.96
C GLY A 126 7.03 4.98 -4.62
N SER A 127 6.17 5.38 -3.69
CA SER A 127 5.99 6.76 -3.25
C SER A 127 7.16 7.26 -2.41
N ILE A 128 7.19 8.56 -2.12
CA ILE A 128 8.23 9.13 -1.26
C ILE A 128 8.12 8.61 0.18
N GLU A 129 6.92 8.25 0.63
CA GLU A 129 6.65 7.66 1.94
C GLU A 129 7.25 6.25 2.04
N ASP A 130 7.02 5.42 1.04
CA ASP A 130 7.56 4.05 0.97
C ASP A 130 9.10 4.06 0.97
N LEU A 131 9.68 4.95 0.14
CA LEU A 131 11.13 5.09 0.06
C LEU A 131 11.73 5.62 1.38
N ALA A 132 11.00 6.45 2.12
CA ALA A 132 11.44 6.94 3.43
C ALA A 132 11.54 5.80 4.44
N VAL A 133 10.50 4.98 4.54
CA VAL A 133 10.46 3.82 5.45
C VAL A 133 11.58 2.84 5.10
N ALA A 134 11.71 2.50 3.82
CA ALA A 134 12.75 1.58 3.36
C ALA A 134 14.17 2.12 3.61
N ALA A 135 14.40 3.42 3.37
CA ALA A 135 15.68 4.04 3.63
C ALA A 135 16.05 4.02 5.13
N GLU A 136 15.08 4.23 6.02
CA GLU A 136 15.31 4.13 7.47
C GLU A 136 15.64 2.69 7.89
N ILE A 137 14.96 1.69 7.33
CA ILE A 137 15.26 0.28 7.59
C ILE A 137 16.66 -0.09 7.10
N MET A 138 17.08 0.40 5.93
CA MET A 138 18.36 0.06 5.29
C MET A 138 19.56 0.86 5.81
N LYS A 139 19.32 1.94 6.53
CA LYS A 139 20.36 2.82 7.03
C LYS A 139 21.40 2.08 7.88
N GLY A 140 22.66 2.13 7.44
CA GLY A 140 23.77 1.46 8.09
C GLY A 140 23.79 -0.08 7.96
N LYS A 141 22.91 -0.63 7.13
CA LYS A 141 22.89 -2.06 6.79
C LYS A 141 23.46 -2.28 5.39
N HIS A 142 23.75 -3.53 5.08
CA HIS A 142 24.24 -3.92 3.75
C HIS A 142 23.48 -5.16 3.27
N VAL A 143 23.13 -5.13 1.98
CA VAL A 143 22.51 -6.28 1.28
C VAL A 143 23.59 -7.32 1.03
N PRO A 144 23.37 -8.62 1.29
CA PRO A 144 24.33 -9.66 0.98
C PRO A 144 24.71 -9.67 -0.51
N ASP A 145 25.99 -9.92 -0.84
CA ASP A 145 26.49 -9.96 -2.22
C ASP A 145 25.77 -11.00 -3.09
N THR A 146 25.13 -11.98 -2.48
CA THR A 146 24.35 -13.03 -3.15
C THR A 146 22.94 -12.61 -3.48
N MET A 147 22.49 -11.45 -3.02
CA MET A 147 21.12 -10.95 -3.21
C MET A 147 21.11 -9.66 -4.01
N ARG A 148 20.18 -9.55 -4.93
CA ARG A 148 19.94 -8.32 -5.70
C ARG A 148 18.83 -7.48 -5.04
N PHE A 149 19.10 -6.19 -4.82
CA PHE A 149 18.11 -5.25 -4.34
C PHE A 149 17.92 -4.12 -5.37
N ILE A 150 16.72 -4.03 -5.94
CA ILE A 150 16.35 -3.05 -6.95
C ILE A 150 15.36 -2.06 -6.34
N VAL A 151 15.62 -0.76 -6.50
CA VAL A 151 14.73 0.30 -6.04
C VAL A 151 14.22 1.10 -7.23
N VAL A 152 12.90 1.14 -7.40
CA VAL A 152 12.23 1.83 -8.52
C VAL A 152 11.22 2.84 -8.00
N PRO A 153 11.59 4.14 -7.92
CA PRO A 153 10.66 5.19 -7.54
C PRO A 153 9.48 5.30 -8.52
N ALA A 154 8.27 5.57 -8.03
CA ALA A 154 7.06 5.59 -8.84
C ALA A 154 7.08 6.62 -9.98
N THR A 155 7.77 7.74 -9.81
CA THR A 155 7.86 8.81 -10.81
C THR A 155 9.20 9.53 -10.75
N ASN A 156 9.54 10.25 -11.83
CA ASN A 156 10.70 11.13 -11.84
C ASN A 156 10.65 12.22 -10.75
N ARG A 157 9.46 12.66 -10.36
CA ARG A 157 9.27 13.63 -9.27
C ARG A 157 9.67 13.00 -7.93
N VAL A 158 9.20 11.80 -7.66
CA VAL A 158 9.58 11.04 -6.45
C VAL A 158 11.06 10.75 -6.43
N PHE A 159 11.64 10.34 -7.57
CA PHE A 159 13.08 10.07 -7.68
C PHE A 159 13.92 11.30 -7.32
N LYS A 160 13.60 12.48 -7.91
CA LYS A 160 14.29 13.73 -7.59
C LYS A 160 14.17 14.11 -6.11
N GLU A 161 13.01 13.91 -5.52
CA GLU A 161 12.78 14.19 -4.10
C GLU A 161 13.55 13.21 -3.20
N ALA A 162 13.58 11.93 -3.56
CA ALA A 162 14.36 10.92 -2.85
C ALA A 162 15.88 11.21 -2.88
N ILE A 163 16.39 11.76 -4.00
CA ILE A 163 17.79 12.24 -4.07
C ILE A 163 17.99 13.38 -3.09
N LYS A 164 17.12 14.39 -3.06
CA LYS A 164 17.25 15.54 -2.16
C LYS A 164 17.22 15.15 -0.69
N ARG A 165 16.38 14.16 -0.32
CA ARG A 165 16.27 13.65 1.04
C ARG A 165 17.38 12.66 1.41
N GLY A 166 18.25 12.30 0.47
CA GLY A 166 19.36 11.38 0.69
C GLY A 166 18.98 9.89 0.69
N TYR A 167 17.74 9.54 0.38
CA TYR A 167 17.29 8.14 0.37
C TYR A 167 18.02 7.31 -0.67
N ILE A 168 18.23 7.86 -1.87
CA ILE A 168 18.99 7.17 -2.94
C ILE A 168 20.43 6.89 -2.49
N LYS A 169 21.06 7.85 -1.80
CA LYS A 169 22.39 7.62 -1.22
C LYS A 169 22.38 6.45 -0.25
N THR A 170 21.40 6.40 0.66
CA THR A 170 21.26 5.30 1.63
C THR A 170 21.12 3.94 0.93
N PHE A 171 20.31 3.85 -0.12
CA PHE A 171 20.16 2.61 -0.88
C PHE A 171 21.45 2.18 -1.58
N ILE A 172 22.16 3.10 -2.22
CA ILE A 172 23.46 2.80 -2.85
C ILE A 172 24.48 2.33 -1.80
N GLU A 173 24.58 2.99 -0.66
CA GLU A 173 25.47 2.61 0.43
C GLU A 173 25.10 1.24 1.03
N ALA A 174 23.83 0.86 0.96
CA ALA A 174 23.35 -0.46 1.36
C ALA A 174 23.56 -1.56 0.30
N GLY A 175 24.00 -1.23 -0.90
CA GLY A 175 24.25 -2.20 -1.98
C GLY A 175 23.05 -2.45 -2.91
N ALA A 176 22.09 -1.51 -2.97
CA ALA A 176 20.95 -1.56 -3.89
C ALA A 176 21.31 -0.92 -5.25
#